data_8ec88068bfe07899bb41bed1b26702b1
#
_entry.id   8ec88068bfe07899bb41bed1b26702b1
#
_cell.length_a   1.000
_cell.length_b   1.000
_cell.length_c   1.000
_cell.angle_alpha   90.00
_cell.angle_beta   90.00
_cell.angle_gamma   90.00
#
_symmetry.space_group_name_H-M   'P 1'
#
loop_
_entity.id
_entity.type
_entity.pdbx_description
1 polymer ?
#
loop_
_entity_poly.entity_id
_entity_poly.type
_entity_poly.pdbx_seq_one_letter_code
_entity_poly.pdbx_strand_id
1 'polypeptide(L)'
;VQSDWWRKSEDDVQVQGPEGPLIVTLSVSREDKRYEMHGRLSGKLSLVCARCLDTYTFALDRDFRLSLLPPVQPESARDETELKKEDLAVRFIEAEKIDLDDIIREQIYLSLPIKLLCGSACAGLCTRCGVNLNRDVCKCSKNAGHPAFLKLKELKIQ
;
A
#
# COMPACT_ATOMS: atom_id res chain seq x y z
N VAL A 1 7.41 -3.01 -17.77
CA VAL A 1 7.34 -4.30 -17.06
C VAL A 1 6.07 -5.00 -17.51
N GLN A 2 6.14 -6.28 -17.93
CA GLN A 2 4.96 -7.05 -18.33
C GLN A 2 4.15 -7.44 -17.09
N SER A 3 2.82 -7.51 -17.21
CA SER A 3 1.87 -7.69 -16.08
C SER A 3 2.00 -9.03 -15.31
N ASP A 4 2.79 -9.98 -15.80
CA ASP A 4 2.85 -11.35 -15.23
C ASP A 4 3.57 -11.42 -13.87
N TRP A 5 4.52 -10.53 -13.60
CA TRP A 5 5.23 -10.48 -12.31
C TRP A 5 4.32 -10.08 -11.14
N TRP A 6 3.26 -9.30 -11.41
CA TRP A 6 2.32 -8.86 -10.36
C TRP A 6 1.46 -10.00 -9.83
N ARG A 7 1.13 -10.99 -10.65
CA ARG A 7 0.25 -12.11 -10.28
C ARG A 7 0.82 -13.07 -9.24
N LYS A 8 2.10 -12.93 -8.88
CA LYS A 8 2.76 -13.81 -7.89
C LYS A 8 2.42 -13.51 -6.43
N SER A 9 1.75 -12.40 -6.11
CA SER A 9 1.28 -12.13 -4.75
C SER A 9 -0.25 -12.31 -4.71
N GLU A 10 -0.70 -13.52 -4.38
CA GLU A 10 -2.12 -13.90 -4.33
C GLU A 10 -2.88 -13.32 -3.13
N ASP A 11 -2.18 -12.66 -2.19
CA ASP A 11 -2.74 -12.32 -0.87
C ASP A 11 -3.48 -10.98 -0.81
N ASP A 12 -3.39 -10.12 -1.82
CA ASP A 12 -4.01 -8.80 -1.77
C ASP A 12 -5.19 -8.66 -2.73
N VAL A 13 -6.39 -8.90 -2.21
CA VAL A 13 -7.65 -8.78 -2.96
C VAL A 13 -7.95 -7.33 -3.40
N GLN A 14 -7.37 -6.33 -2.72
CA GLN A 14 -7.67 -4.92 -2.99
C GLN A 14 -6.83 -4.33 -4.10
N VAL A 15 -5.62 -4.87 -4.34
CA VAL A 15 -4.72 -4.41 -5.40
C VAL A 15 -4.80 -5.39 -6.57
N GLN A 16 -5.54 -5.01 -7.61
CA GLN A 16 -5.76 -5.86 -8.78
C GLN A 16 -4.53 -5.92 -9.70
N GLY A 17 -3.67 -4.90 -9.63
CA GLY A 17 -2.44 -4.82 -10.40
C GLY A 17 -2.32 -3.60 -11.30
N PRO A 18 -1.30 -3.56 -12.14
CA PRO A 18 -1.09 -2.47 -13.09
C PRO A 18 -2.18 -2.41 -14.16
N GLU A 19 -2.65 -1.21 -14.42
CA GLU A 19 -3.55 -0.89 -15.54
C GLU A 19 -2.73 -0.30 -16.68
N GLY A 20 -2.11 -1.18 -17.47
CA GLY A 20 -1.16 -0.82 -18.52
C GLY A 20 0.31 -0.84 -18.06
N PRO A 21 1.23 -0.22 -18.82
CA PRO A 21 2.64 -0.25 -18.51
C PRO A 21 2.99 0.60 -17.30
N LEU A 22 3.84 0.06 -16.40
CA LEU A 22 4.53 0.83 -15.38
C LEU A 22 5.88 1.28 -15.90
N ILE A 23 6.18 2.56 -15.74
CA ILE A 23 7.47 3.15 -16.07
C ILE A 23 8.27 3.24 -14.79
N VAL A 24 9.44 2.62 -14.81
CA VAL A 24 10.37 2.62 -13.69
C VAL A 24 11.70 3.20 -14.19
N THR A 25 12.14 4.27 -13.55
CA THR A 25 13.46 4.85 -13.79
C THR A 25 14.29 4.67 -12.53
N LEU A 26 15.46 4.08 -12.66
CA LEU A 26 16.36 3.79 -11.54
C LEU A 26 17.75 4.34 -11.83
N SER A 27 18.38 4.91 -10.82
CA SER A 27 19.80 5.23 -10.79
C SER A 27 20.41 4.64 -9.53
N VAL A 28 21.56 3.99 -9.67
CA VAL A 28 22.31 3.39 -8.56
C VAL A 28 23.69 3.98 -8.55
N SER A 29 24.10 4.53 -7.43
CA SER A 29 25.45 5.01 -7.18
C SER A 29 26.08 4.22 -6.02
N ARG A 30 27.40 4.06 -6.07
CA ARG A 30 28.14 3.43 -4.98
C ARG A 30 28.80 4.51 -4.13
N GLU A 31 28.56 4.44 -2.84
CA GLU A 31 29.22 5.29 -1.82
C GLU A 31 29.89 4.38 -0.78
N ASP A 32 31.21 4.24 -0.87
CA ASP A 32 32.02 3.35 -0.02
C ASP A 32 31.53 1.90 -0.01
N LYS A 33 30.92 1.47 1.09
CA LYS A 33 30.37 0.11 1.31
C LYS A 33 28.87 0.02 1.12
N ARG A 34 28.19 1.12 0.71
CA ARG A 34 26.74 1.16 0.47
C ARG A 34 26.44 1.52 -0.98
N TYR A 35 25.27 1.13 -1.42
CA TYR A 35 24.73 1.58 -2.71
C TYR A 35 23.51 2.46 -2.43
N GLU A 36 23.48 3.63 -3.06
CA GLU A 36 22.32 4.52 -3.03
C GLU A 36 21.52 4.32 -4.30
N MET A 37 20.26 3.92 -4.14
CA MET A 37 19.32 3.76 -5.24
C MET A 37 18.28 4.87 -5.19
N HIS A 38 18.18 5.62 -6.28
CA HIS A 38 17.10 6.58 -6.51
C HIS A 38 16.19 6.04 -7.59
N GLY A 39 14.90 6.05 -7.33
CA GLY A 39 13.92 5.54 -8.27
C GLY A 39 12.73 6.45 -8.43
N ARG A 40 12.11 6.41 -9.62
CA ARG A 40 10.81 6.98 -9.89
C ARG A 40 9.91 5.92 -10.49
N LEU A 41 8.71 5.79 -9.93
CA LEU A 41 7.64 4.92 -10.41
C LEU A 41 6.50 5.78 -10.93
N SER A 42 6.03 5.50 -12.14
CA SER A 42 4.84 6.15 -12.69
C SER A 42 3.98 5.16 -13.48
N GLY A 43 2.65 5.38 -13.45
CA GLY A 43 1.69 4.53 -14.15
C GLY A 43 0.31 4.58 -13.53
N LYS A 44 -0.45 3.52 -13.75
CA LYS A 44 -1.79 3.38 -13.19
C LYS A 44 -1.97 2.00 -12.57
N LEU A 45 -2.68 1.95 -11.46
CA LEU A 45 -3.06 0.73 -10.77
C LEU A 45 -4.58 0.60 -10.73
N SER A 46 -5.06 -0.61 -10.88
CA SER A 46 -6.46 -0.98 -10.67
C SER A 46 -6.62 -1.41 -9.21
N LEU A 47 -7.42 -0.68 -8.45
CA LEU A 47 -7.67 -0.90 -7.02
C LEU A 47 -9.15 -1.11 -6.75
N VAL A 48 -9.46 -1.87 -5.69
CA VAL A 48 -10.83 -2.06 -5.20
C VAL A 48 -11.08 -1.13 -4.02
N CYS A 49 -12.15 -0.35 -4.09
CA CYS A 49 -12.54 0.55 -3.03
C CYS A 49 -12.96 -0.21 -1.77
N ALA A 50 -12.37 0.12 -0.61
CA ALA A 50 -12.67 -0.52 0.67
C ALA A 50 -14.10 -0.24 1.20
N ARG A 51 -14.85 0.71 0.60
CA ARG A 51 -16.21 1.06 1.04
C ARG A 51 -17.30 0.53 0.12
N CYS A 52 -17.16 0.72 -1.20
CA CYS A 52 -18.20 0.34 -2.16
C CYS A 52 -17.86 -0.89 -2.99
N LEU A 53 -16.66 -1.42 -2.85
CA LEU A 53 -16.10 -2.57 -3.56
C LEU A 53 -16.02 -2.37 -5.10
N ASP A 54 -16.24 -1.16 -5.58
CA ASP A 54 -16.03 -0.85 -6.98
C ASP A 54 -14.54 -0.76 -7.29
N THR A 55 -14.16 -1.22 -8.46
CA THR A 55 -12.82 -1.04 -8.99
C THR A 55 -12.63 0.40 -9.47
N TYR A 56 -11.47 0.98 -9.21
CA TYR A 56 -11.10 2.32 -9.65
C TYR A 56 -9.64 2.40 -10.02
N THR A 57 -9.29 3.37 -10.86
CA THR A 57 -7.92 3.63 -11.30
C THR A 57 -7.23 4.58 -10.33
N PHE A 58 -6.07 4.18 -9.85
CA PHE A 58 -5.17 4.98 -9.02
C PHE A 58 -3.96 5.41 -9.84
N ALA A 59 -3.70 6.73 -9.90
CA ALA A 59 -2.50 7.25 -10.54
C ALA A 59 -1.31 7.07 -9.60
N LEU A 60 -0.32 6.31 -10.05
CA LEU A 60 0.94 6.10 -9.36
C LEU A 60 1.97 7.10 -9.91
N ASP A 61 2.52 7.92 -9.03
CA ASP A 61 3.68 8.80 -9.31
C ASP A 61 4.46 8.95 -7.99
N ARG A 62 5.58 8.26 -7.88
CA ARG A 62 6.35 8.16 -6.64
C ARG A 62 7.84 8.21 -6.92
N ASP A 63 8.52 9.14 -6.27
CA ASP A 63 9.97 9.12 -6.12
C ASP A 63 10.35 8.39 -4.82
N PHE A 64 11.41 7.61 -4.86
CA PHE A 64 11.94 6.92 -3.69
C PHE A 64 13.46 6.87 -3.66
N ARG A 65 14.00 6.72 -2.47
CA ARG A 65 15.43 6.55 -2.21
C ARG A 65 15.63 5.40 -1.24
N LEU A 66 16.57 4.52 -1.54
CA LEU A 66 16.94 3.37 -0.72
C LEU A 66 18.45 3.30 -0.58
N SER A 67 18.92 3.08 0.64
CA SER A 67 20.31 2.71 0.92
C SER A 67 20.41 1.18 0.99
N LEU A 68 21.21 0.59 0.11
CA LEU A 68 21.42 -0.85 0.06
C LEU A 68 22.74 -1.18 0.71
N LEU A 69 22.71 -2.05 1.70
CA LEU A 69 23.88 -2.48 2.46
C LEU A 69 24.13 -3.97 2.24
N PRO A 70 25.40 -4.41 2.21
CA PRO A 70 25.70 -5.83 2.29
C PRO A 70 25.22 -6.41 3.62
N PRO A 71 24.99 -7.73 3.72
CA PRO A 71 24.52 -8.35 4.96
C PRO A 71 25.51 -8.08 6.09
N VAL A 72 24.99 -7.70 7.25
CA VAL A 72 25.81 -7.48 8.45
C VAL A 72 26.30 -8.82 8.94
N GLN A 73 27.63 -8.98 9.07
CA GLN A 73 28.20 -10.17 9.68
C GLN A 73 27.84 -10.20 11.18
N PRO A 74 27.41 -11.35 11.73
CA PRO A 74 26.90 -11.44 13.10
C PRO A 74 27.92 -11.03 14.20
N GLU A 75 29.18 -10.94 13.87
CA GLU A 75 30.23 -10.50 14.81
C GLU A 75 30.21 -8.99 15.09
N SER A 76 29.67 -8.19 14.18
CA SER A 76 29.57 -6.73 14.33
C SER A 76 28.23 -6.26 14.93
N ALA A 77 27.29 -7.16 15.19
CA ALA A 77 25.93 -6.83 15.68
C ALA A 77 25.86 -6.60 17.21
N ARG A 78 27.00 -6.49 17.90
CA ARG A 78 27.05 -6.37 19.37
C ARG A 78 26.98 -4.95 19.90
N ASP A 79 27.16 -3.94 19.05
CA ASP A 79 27.07 -2.55 19.46
C ASP A 79 25.71 -1.98 19.09
N GLU A 80 24.96 -1.53 20.10
CA GLU A 80 23.75 -0.75 19.91
C GLU A 80 24.12 0.53 19.15
N THR A 81 23.66 0.64 17.92
CA THR A 81 23.89 1.82 17.08
C THR A 81 22.64 2.65 17.05
N GLU A 82 22.72 3.91 17.42
CA GLU A 82 21.61 4.86 17.29
C GLU A 82 21.29 5.07 15.82
N LEU A 83 20.06 4.69 15.41
CA LEU A 83 19.60 4.83 14.03
C LEU A 83 19.30 6.30 13.73
N LYS A 84 19.90 6.84 12.68
CA LYS A 84 19.58 8.15 12.13
C LYS A 84 18.39 8.03 11.18
N LYS A 85 17.71 9.15 10.88
CA LYS A 85 16.58 9.17 9.92
C LYS A 85 16.96 8.60 8.55
N GLU A 86 18.21 8.72 8.16
CA GLU A 86 18.77 8.20 6.91
C GLU A 86 18.86 6.68 6.91
N ASP A 87 18.96 6.06 8.10
CA ASP A 87 19.02 4.61 8.26
C ASP A 87 17.64 3.93 8.20
N LEU A 88 16.54 4.69 8.15
CA LEU A 88 15.19 4.15 8.08
C LEU A 88 14.85 3.56 6.70
N ALA A 89 15.55 3.95 5.66
CA ALA A 89 15.35 3.44 4.29
C ALA A 89 16.50 2.49 3.88
N VAL A 90 16.99 1.69 4.82
CA VAL A 90 18.06 0.73 4.58
C VAL A 90 17.47 -0.64 4.24
N ARG A 91 17.96 -1.25 3.17
CA ARG A 91 17.69 -2.64 2.81
C ARG A 91 19.00 -3.43 2.75
N PHE A 92 19.03 -4.59 3.38
CA PHE A 92 20.15 -5.51 3.25
C PHE A 92 19.99 -6.32 1.96
N ILE A 93 21.07 -6.38 1.16
CA ILE A 93 21.12 -7.18 -0.06
C ILE A 93 21.75 -8.54 0.27
N GLU A 94 21.04 -9.61 -0.06
CA GLU A 94 21.57 -10.97 0.02
C GLU A 94 22.38 -11.25 -1.23
N ALA A 95 23.67 -11.51 -1.07
CA ALA A 95 24.63 -11.67 -2.16
C ALA A 95 24.82 -10.36 -2.99
N GLU A 96 25.57 -10.43 -4.08
CA GLU A 96 25.83 -9.28 -4.96
C GLU A 96 24.70 -9.01 -5.98
N LYS A 97 23.47 -9.39 -5.64
CA LYS A 97 22.30 -9.26 -6.53
C LYS A 97 21.20 -8.45 -5.86
N ILE A 98 20.64 -7.52 -6.61
CA ILE A 98 19.50 -6.71 -6.19
C ILE A 98 18.26 -7.24 -6.91
N ASP A 99 17.26 -7.69 -6.15
CA ASP A 99 15.95 -8.06 -6.70
C ASP A 99 15.13 -6.79 -6.90
N LEU A 100 15.04 -6.36 -8.17
CA LEU A 100 14.29 -5.16 -8.52
C LEU A 100 12.78 -5.37 -8.44
N ASP A 101 12.28 -6.58 -8.69
CA ASP A 101 10.84 -6.88 -8.65
C ASP A 101 10.31 -6.70 -7.23
N ASP A 102 11.05 -7.17 -6.23
CA ASP A 102 10.68 -7.00 -4.82
C ASP A 102 10.72 -5.54 -4.39
N ILE A 103 11.76 -4.80 -4.78
CA ILE A 103 11.88 -3.38 -4.47
C ILE A 103 10.73 -2.59 -5.11
N ILE A 104 10.45 -2.80 -6.39
CA ILE A 104 9.38 -2.10 -7.09
C ILE A 104 8.03 -2.40 -6.45
N ARG A 105 7.76 -3.66 -6.12
CA ARG A 105 6.52 -4.07 -5.44
C ARG A 105 6.37 -3.37 -4.10
N GLU A 106 7.40 -3.38 -3.26
CA GLU A 106 7.41 -2.69 -1.97
C GLU A 106 7.12 -1.19 -2.14
N GLN A 107 7.77 -0.51 -3.10
CA GLN A 107 7.56 0.91 -3.33
C GLN A 107 6.15 1.22 -3.86
N ILE A 108 5.56 0.32 -4.64
CA ILE A 108 4.15 0.44 -5.04
C ILE A 108 3.25 0.40 -3.81
N TYR A 109 3.40 -0.62 -2.94
CA TYR A 109 2.58 -0.72 -1.72
C TYR A 109 2.77 0.47 -0.79
N LEU A 110 3.99 0.97 -0.61
CA LEU A 110 4.27 2.17 0.18
C LEU A 110 3.71 3.47 -0.42
N SER A 111 3.35 3.47 -1.71
CA SER A 111 2.71 4.61 -2.37
C SER A 111 1.18 4.62 -2.22
N LEU A 112 0.59 3.49 -1.82
CA LEU A 112 -0.85 3.39 -1.67
C LEU A 112 -1.35 4.20 -0.47
N PRO A 113 -2.52 4.83 -0.57
CA PRO A 113 -3.12 5.49 0.58
C PRO A 113 -3.54 4.45 1.63
N ILE A 114 -3.48 4.82 2.92
CA ILE A 114 -3.89 3.96 4.04
C ILE A 114 -5.32 3.42 3.87
N LYS A 115 -6.20 4.19 3.24
CA LYS A 115 -7.57 3.77 2.89
C LYS A 115 -7.74 3.82 1.39
N LEU A 116 -7.93 2.67 0.77
CA LEU A 116 -8.19 2.54 -0.66
C LEU A 116 -9.64 2.94 -0.94
N LEU A 117 -9.87 4.19 -1.30
CA LEU A 117 -11.19 4.73 -1.59
C LEU A 117 -11.24 5.28 -3.02
N CYS A 118 -12.33 5.01 -3.73
CA CYS A 118 -12.55 5.58 -5.07
C CYS A 118 -12.76 7.10 -5.05
N GLY A 119 -13.03 7.66 -3.88
CA GLY A 119 -13.17 9.09 -3.65
C GLY A 119 -13.40 9.39 -2.17
N SER A 120 -13.07 10.58 -1.72
CA SER A 120 -13.23 11.02 -0.30
C SER A 120 -14.70 10.99 0.16
N ALA A 121 -15.63 11.27 -0.77
CA ALA A 121 -17.08 11.29 -0.53
C ALA A 121 -17.76 9.93 -0.77
N CYS A 122 -17.01 8.83 -0.97
CA CYS A 122 -17.60 7.51 -1.20
C CYS A 122 -18.56 7.13 -0.08
N ALA A 123 -19.85 6.92 -0.40
CA ALA A 123 -20.90 6.55 0.53
C ALA A 123 -20.85 5.06 0.93
N GLY A 124 -20.15 4.23 0.15
CA GLY A 124 -19.98 2.80 0.40
C GLY A 124 -21.21 1.96 0.08
N LEU A 125 -21.27 0.77 0.67
CA LEU A 125 -22.40 -0.14 0.59
C LEU A 125 -23.33 0.05 1.78
N CYS A 126 -24.63 -0.17 1.56
CA CYS A 126 -25.58 -0.25 2.67
C CYS A 126 -25.28 -1.48 3.54
N THR A 127 -25.13 -1.28 4.84
CA THR A 127 -24.81 -2.36 5.81
C THR A 127 -25.90 -3.40 5.98
N ARG A 128 -27.12 -3.15 5.44
CA ARG A 128 -28.26 -4.06 5.54
C ARG A 128 -28.52 -4.85 4.25
N CYS A 129 -28.61 -4.16 3.12
CA CYS A 129 -29.00 -4.76 1.85
C CYS A 129 -27.83 -4.83 0.83
N GLY A 130 -26.66 -4.30 1.15
CA GLY A 130 -25.49 -4.33 0.28
C GLY A 130 -25.58 -3.40 -0.96
N VAL A 131 -26.65 -2.61 -1.11
CA VAL A 131 -26.76 -1.71 -2.25
C VAL A 131 -25.68 -0.65 -2.22
N ASN A 132 -25.10 -0.33 -3.38
CA ASN A 132 -24.07 0.72 -3.51
C ASN A 132 -24.70 2.12 -3.40
N LEU A 133 -24.42 2.80 -2.28
CA LEU A 133 -25.01 4.10 -1.97
C LEU A 133 -24.47 5.26 -2.82
N ASN A 134 -23.47 5.01 -3.65
CA ASN A 134 -22.98 6.00 -4.61
C ASN A 134 -23.82 6.01 -5.89
N ARG A 135 -24.56 4.92 -6.18
CA ARG A 135 -25.32 4.73 -7.41
C ARG A 135 -26.83 4.67 -7.17
N ASP A 136 -27.23 4.04 -6.05
CA ASP A 136 -28.62 3.71 -5.78
C ASP A 136 -29.09 4.23 -4.42
N VAL A 137 -30.41 4.43 -4.33
CA VAL A 137 -31.06 4.84 -3.08
C VAL A 137 -31.46 3.60 -2.27
N CYS A 138 -30.91 3.49 -1.07
CA CYS A 138 -31.30 2.42 -0.16
C CYS A 138 -32.72 2.65 0.39
N LYS A 139 -33.59 1.60 0.30
CA LYS A 139 -34.95 1.60 0.83
C LYS A 139 -35.05 1.03 2.25
N CYS A 140 -33.92 0.65 2.88
CA CYS A 140 -33.92 0.13 4.25
C CYS A 140 -34.32 1.22 5.26
N SER A 141 -35.09 0.85 6.31
CA SER A 141 -35.40 1.79 7.38
C SER A 141 -34.12 2.20 8.13
N LYS A 142 -33.89 3.49 8.30
CA LYS A 142 -32.69 4.06 8.96
C LYS A 142 -32.62 3.78 10.46
N ASN A 143 -33.70 3.23 11.08
CA ASN A 143 -33.91 3.30 12.52
C ASN A 143 -33.58 2.06 13.33
N ALA A 144 -32.89 1.08 12.79
CA ALA A 144 -32.53 -0.06 13.63
C ALA A 144 -31.03 -0.29 13.61
N GLY A 145 -30.33 0.25 14.60
CA GLY A 145 -29.06 -0.32 15.03
C GLY A 145 -29.22 -1.79 15.40
N HIS A 146 -28.11 -2.52 15.52
CA HIS A 146 -28.16 -3.92 15.93
C HIS A 146 -28.92 -4.02 17.28
N PRO A 147 -29.90 -4.96 17.43
CA PRO A 147 -30.73 -5.07 18.62
C PRO A 147 -29.94 -5.10 19.93
N ALA A 148 -28.78 -5.75 19.94
CA ALA A 148 -27.90 -5.83 21.12
C ALA A 148 -27.39 -4.45 21.60
N PHE A 149 -27.32 -3.46 20.71
CA PHE A 149 -26.82 -2.12 21.04
C PHE A 149 -27.93 -1.08 21.32
N LEU A 150 -29.20 -1.46 21.21
CA LEU A 150 -30.31 -0.52 21.49
C LEU A 150 -30.27 -0.01 22.92
N LYS A 151 -29.86 -0.81 23.89
CA LYS A 151 -29.69 -0.43 25.30
C LYS A 151 -28.62 0.65 25.53
N LEU A 152 -27.63 0.77 24.62
CA LEU A 152 -26.62 1.83 24.73
C LEU A 152 -27.15 3.25 24.51
N LYS A 153 -28.31 3.39 23.83
CA LYS A 153 -28.98 4.69 23.66
C LYS A 153 -29.53 5.27 24.97
N GLU A 154 -29.72 4.42 25.98
CA GLU A 154 -30.26 4.82 27.29
C GLU A 154 -29.15 5.28 28.26
N LEU A 155 -27.88 5.01 27.92
CA LEU A 155 -26.74 5.45 28.71
C LEU A 155 -26.54 6.97 28.55
N LYS A 156 -26.86 7.73 29.61
CA LYS A 156 -26.46 9.13 29.71
C LYS A 156 -25.03 9.18 30.23
N ILE A 157 -24.12 9.68 29.41
CA ILE A 157 -22.77 10.02 29.84
C ILE A 157 -22.89 11.35 30.60
N GLN A 158 -22.66 11.32 31.92
CA GLN A 158 -22.51 12.52 32.74
C GLN A 158 -21.14 13.15 32.55
#